data_32e602446fbd30cd580fc332bd518279
#
_entry.id   32e602446fbd30cd580fc332bd518279
#
_cell.length_a   1.000
_cell.length_b   1.000
_cell.length_c   1.000
_cell.angle_alpha   90.00
_cell.angle_beta   90.00
_cell.angle_gamma   90.00
#
_symmetry.space_group_name_H-M   'P 1'
#
loop_
_entity.id
_entity.type
_entity.pdbx_description
1 polymer ?
#
loop_
_entity_poly.entity_id
_entity_poly.type
_entity_poly.pdbx_seq_one_letter_code
_entity_poly.pdbx_strand_id
1 'polypeptide(L)'
;MFPPLTDFVALFGLDLVLCAGCMRLLSTRGMDMRWKKAITLTCFLLLWFPVGAAHLPVLAYIRGVSSDLSITLVVLACLGLRQRLSGRCVHHSRERNAVLKVVAVAALFLYPLALGWGDWDAYRPGWGAPGMWAILLFISLLAWARGLRLLPTLVGLALLAWTAGVLETTNLWDYLMDPWLAVFAIFHCARLVIRKIPGWLARAALRAPSQSTPT
;
A
#
# COMPACT_ATOMS: atom_id res chain seq x y z
N MET A 1 -24.77 -22.30 -1.06
CA MET A 1 -24.27 -21.69 0.19
C MET A 1 -23.53 -20.43 -0.23
N PHE A 2 -23.94 -19.26 0.21
CA PHE A 2 -23.23 -18.01 -0.12
C PHE A 2 -21.90 -18.01 0.62
N PRO A 3 -20.79 -17.53 0.01
CA PRO A 3 -19.52 -17.39 0.71
C PRO A 3 -19.68 -16.47 1.92
N PRO A 4 -18.93 -16.69 2.99
CA PRO A 4 -18.95 -15.81 4.15
C PRO A 4 -18.65 -14.36 3.73
N LEU A 5 -19.21 -13.39 4.43
CA LEU A 5 -19.05 -11.96 4.11
C LEU A 5 -17.59 -11.54 4.00
N THR A 6 -16.73 -12.14 4.79
CA THR A 6 -15.26 -11.93 4.78
C THR A 6 -14.67 -12.28 3.43
N ASP A 7 -15.03 -13.42 2.84
CA ASP A 7 -14.56 -13.83 1.51
C ASP A 7 -14.97 -12.84 0.43
N PHE A 8 -16.24 -12.40 0.46
CA PHE A 8 -16.72 -11.41 -0.51
C PHE A 8 -15.96 -10.09 -0.40
N VAL A 9 -15.72 -9.60 0.82
CA VAL A 9 -14.97 -8.37 1.05
C VAL A 9 -13.51 -8.51 0.60
N ALA A 10 -12.87 -9.65 0.88
CA ALA A 10 -11.51 -9.92 0.44
C ALA A 10 -11.39 -9.96 -1.09
N LEU A 11 -12.29 -10.69 -1.77
CA LEU A 11 -12.33 -10.74 -3.25
C LEU A 11 -12.59 -9.36 -3.86
N PHE A 12 -13.52 -8.59 -3.30
CA PHE A 12 -13.82 -7.24 -3.76
C PHE A 12 -12.63 -6.29 -3.58
N GLY A 13 -11.94 -6.38 -2.44
CA GLY A 13 -10.71 -5.62 -2.19
C GLY A 13 -9.60 -5.96 -3.20
N LEU A 14 -9.41 -7.26 -3.47
CA LEU A 14 -8.46 -7.75 -4.47
C LEU A 14 -8.78 -7.22 -5.86
N ASP A 15 -10.04 -7.26 -6.26
CA ASP A 15 -10.51 -6.74 -7.55
C ASP A 15 -10.17 -5.25 -7.71
N LEU A 16 -10.47 -4.42 -6.70
CA LEU A 16 -10.15 -2.99 -6.72
C LEU A 16 -8.64 -2.73 -6.88
N VAL A 17 -7.80 -3.54 -6.22
CA VAL A 17 -6.33 -3.43 -6.33
C VAL A 17 -5.87 -3.82 -7.72
N LEU A 18 -6.39 -4.91 -8.29
CA LEU A 18 -6.06 -5.35 -9.64
C LEU A 18 -6.51 -4.34 -10.71
N CYS A 19 -7.72 -3.81 -10.59
CA CYS A 19 -8.22 -2.73 -11.46
C CYS A 19 -7.34 -1.47 -11.38
N ALA A 20 -6.92 -1.07 -10.18
CA ALA A 20 -6.02 0.07 -9.98
C ALA A 20 -4.63 -0.19 -10.60
N GLY A 21 -4.12 -1.43 -10.48
CA GLY A 21 -2.88 -1.89 -11.08
C GLY A 21 -2.95 -1.87 -12.61
N CYS A 22 -4.00 -2.45 -13.18
CA CYS A 22 -4.27 -2.47 -14.61
C CYS A 22 -4.28 -1.05 -15.19
N MET A 23 -5.06 -0.14 -14.58
CA MET A 23 -5.14 1.25 -14.98
C MET A 23 -3.80 2.01 -14.83
N ARG A 24 -2.91 1.55 -13.96
CA ARG A 24 -1.57 2.10 -13.80
C ARG A 24 -0.62 1.62 -14.89
N LEU A 25 -0.69 0.35 -15.26
CA LEU A 25 0.16 -0.28 -16.27
C LEU A 25 -0.18 0.21 -17.68
N LEU A 26 -1.46 0.34 -17.99
CA LEU A 26 -1.95 0.78 -19.31
C LEU A 26 -1.62 2.23 -19.66
N SER A 27 -0.89 2.95 -18.80
CA SER A 27 -0.46 4.35 -19.07
C SER A 27 -1.56 5.22 -19.68
N THR A 28 -2.72 5.26 -19.07
CA THR A 28 -3.95 5.92 -19.56
C THR A 28 -3.85 7.46 -19.68
N ARG A 29 -2.63 8.01 -19.77
CA ARG A 29 -2.38 9.44 -20.03
C ARG A 29 -2.85 9.78 -21.43
N GLY A 30 -3.75 10.76 -21.53
CA GLY A 30 -4.31 11.18 -22.83
C GLY A 30 -5.54 10.38 -23.29
N MET A 31 -5.95 9.32 -22.59
CA MET A 31 -7.15 8.57 -22.92
C MET A 31 -8.41 9.28 -22.42
N ASP A 32 -9.48 9.25 -23.21
CA ASP A 32 -10.78 9.78 -22.80
C ASP A 32 -11.33 9.12 -21.56
N MET A 33 -12.09 9.88 -20.76
CA MET A 33 -12.68 9.40 -19.52
C MET A 33 -13.65 8.21 -19.75
N ARG A 34 -14.32 8.19 -20.89
CA ARG A 34 -15.26 7.09 -21.26
C ARG A 34 -14.49 5.77 -21.39
N TRP A 35 -13.37 5.78 -22.08
CA TRP A 35 -12.51 4.60 -22.23
C TRP A 35 -11.88 4.13 -20.92
N LYS A 36 -11.45 5.05 -20.05
CA LYS A 36 -10.95 4.70 -18.72
C LYS A 36 -12.01 3.96 -17.89
N LYS A 37 -13.23 4.48 -17.89
CA LYS A 37 -14.36 3.83 -17.18
C LYS A 37 -14.70 2.48 -17.79
N ALA A 38 -14.76 2.38 -19.13
CA ALA A 38 -15.03 1.14 -19.83
C ALA A 38 -13.98 0.06 -19.50
N ILE A 39 -12.69 0.36 -19.62
CA ILE A 39 -11.60 -0.56 -19.30
C ILE A 39 -11.67 -1.02 -17.83
N THR A 40 -11.90 -0.08 -16.90
CA THR A 40 -12.02 -0.43 -15.47
C THR A 40 -13.20 -1.36 -15.23
N LEU A 41 -14.35 -1.07 -15.81
CA LEU A 41 -15.56 -1.90 -15.68
C LEU A 41 -15.35 -3.29 -16.32
N THR A 42 -14.76 -3.33 -17.51
CA THR A 42 -14.45 -4.60 -18.18
C THR A 42 -13.48 -5.44 -17.36
N CYS A 43 -12.40 -4.84 -16.83
CA CYS A 43 -11.46 -5.53 -15.95
C CYS A 43 -12.17 -6.09 -14.72
N PHE A 44 -12.99 -5.26 -14.05
CA PHE A 44 -13.78 -5.65 -12.89
C PHE A 44 -14.69 -6.86 -13.20
N LEU A 45 -15.47 -6.81 -14.27
CA LEU A 45 -16.40 -7.90 -14.62
C LEU A 45 -15.66 -9.17 -15.04
N LEU A 46 -14.55 -9.07 -15.77
CA LEU A 46 -13.77 -10.22 -16.20
C LEU A 46 -13.14 -10.99 -15.03
N LEU A 47 -12.75 -10.29 -13.98
CA LEU A 47 -12.16 -10.92 -12.78
C LEU A 47 -13.20 -11.73 -11.98
N TRP A 48 -14.49 -11.39 -12.09
CA TRP A 48 -15.59 -12.16 -11.50
C TRP A 48 -16.07 -13.31 -12.38
N PHE A 49 -15.54 -13.44 -13.61
CA PHE A 49 -15.96 -14.50 -14.50
C PHE A 49 -15.56 -15.88 -13.96
N PRO A 50 -16.49 -16.86 -13.89
CA PRO A 50 -16.20 -18.19 -13.39
C PRO A 50 -15.34 -18.96 -14.40
N VAL A 51 -14.25 -19.58 -13.93
CA VAL A 51 -13.31 -20.35 -14.74
C VAL A 51 -13.00 -21.71 -14.12
N GLY A 52 -12.50 -22.62 -14.95
CA GLY A 52 -12.11 -23.95 -14.53
C GLY A 52 -13.26 -24.89 -14.16
N ALA A 53 -12.93 -26.11 -13.76
CA ALA A 53 -13.91 -27.13 -13.39
C ALA A 53 -14.69 -26.81 -12.12
N ALA A 54 -14.14 -26.00 -11.23
CA ALA A 54 -14.76 -25.57 -9.98
C ALA A 54 -15.71 -24.38 -10.15
N HIS A 55 -15.83 -23.79 -11.35
CA HIS A 55 -16.64 -22.59 -11.63
C HIS A 55 -16.42 -21.44 -10.64
N LEU A 56 -15.16 -21.27 -10.17
CA LEU A 56 -14.80 -20.19 -9.27
C LEU A 56 -14.38 -18.95 -10.07
N PRO A 57 -14.63 -17.72 -9.55
CA PRO A 57 -14.14 -16.49 -10.18
C PRO A 57 -12.61 -16.48 -10.23
N VAL A 58 -12.03 -15.86 -11.27
CA VAL A 58 -10.58 -15.69 -11.43
C VAL A 58 -9.95 -15.13 -10.15
N LEU A 59 -10.65 -14.22 -9.49
CA LEU A 59 -10.23 -13.63 -8.19
C LEU A 59 -9.95 -14.68 -7.11
N ALA A 60 -10.72 -15.77 -7.05
CA ALA A 60 -10.54 -16.82 -6.05
C ALA A 60 -9.20 -17.54 -6.23
N TYR A 61 -8.79 -17.78 -7.47
CA TYR A 61 -7.48 -18.36 -7.77
C TYR A 61 -6.33 -17.40 -7.43
N ILE A 62 -6.50 -16.12 -7.74
CA ILE A 62 -5.51 -15.10 -7.40
C ILE A 62 -5.38 -14.97 -5.88
N ARG A 63 -6.50 -14.95 -5.14
CA ARG A 63 -6.50 -14.91 -3.66
C ARG A 63 -5.78 -16.12 -3.06
N GLY A 64 -5.95 -17.32 -3.65
CA GLY A 64 -5.24 -18.52 -3.21
C GLY A 64 -3.71 -18.40 -3.25
N VAL A 65 -3.18 -17.51 -4.11
CA VAL A 65 -1.73 -17.24 -4.22
C VAL A 65 -1.31 -16.01 -3.41
N SER A 66 -2.14 -14.95 -3.39
CA SER A 66 -1.77 -13.65 -2.83
C SER A 66 -2.14 -13.47 -1.36
N SER A 67 -2.99 -14.35 -0.81
CA SER A 67 -3.69 -14.15 0.48
C SER A 67 -4.58 -12.90 0.49
N ASP A 68 -5.12 -12.54 1.65
CA ASP A 68 -5.90 -11.32 1.83
C ASP A 68 -5.01 -10.09 1.76
N LEU A 69 -5.52 -9.03 1.15
CA LEU A 69 -4.80 -7.77 1.03
C LEU A 69 -5.11 -6.85 2.21
N SER A 70 -4.12 -6.07 2.63
CA SER A 70 -4.29 -5.11 3.72
C SER A 70 -5.31 -4.02 3.37
N ILE A 71 -6.04 -3.56 4.36
CA ILE A 71 -6.99 -2.44 4.23
C ILE A 71 -6.27 -1.19 3.69
N THR A 72 -5.04 -0.98 4.13
CA THR A 72 -4.20 0.14 3.66
C THR A 72 -3.98 0.07 2.16
N LEU A 73 -3.63 -1.10 1.60
CA LEU A 73 -3.43 -1.28 0.16
C LEU A 73 -4.74 -1.06 -0.60
N VAL A 74 -5.83 -1.66 -0.15
CA VAL A 74 -7.15 -1.52 -0.78
C VAL A 74 -7.59 -0.05 -0.82
N VAL A 75 -7.48 0.69 0.29
CA VAL A 75 -7.85 2.11 0.35
C VAL A 75 -6.94 2.95 -0.56
N LEU A 76 -5.63 2.71 -0.57
CA LEU A 76 -4.71 3.40 -1.48
C LEU A 76 -5.02 3.11 -2.96
N ALA A 77 -5.42 1.88 -3.29
CA ALA A 77 -5.86 1.50 -4.63
C ALA A 77 -7.16 2.23 -5.02
N CYS A 78 -8.14 2.27 -4.12
CA CYS A 78 -9.40 3.01 -4.33
C CYS A 78 -9.15 4.50 -4.58
N LEU A 79 -8.28 5.14 -3.78
CA LEU A 79 -7.91 6.54 -3.95
C LEU A 79 -7.20 6.77 -5.31
N GLY A 80 -6.30 5.85 -5.68
CA GLY A 80 -5.62 5.88 -6.97
C GLY A 80 -6.56 5.71 -8.15
N LEU A 81 -7.51 4.78 -8.06
CA LEU A 81 -8.53 4.52 -9.07
C LEU A 81 -9.47 5.72 -9.20
N ARG A 82 -9.98 6.24 -8.08
CA ARG A 82 -10.80 7.46 -8.04
C ARG A 82 -10.11 8.65 -8.70
N GLN A 83 -8.82 8.87 -8.40
CA GLN A 83 -8.04 9.95 -9.02
C GLN A 83 -7.97 9.80 -10.55
N ARG A 84 -7.77 8.58 -11.05
CA ARG A 84 -7.68 8.30 -12.49
C ARG A 84 -9.02 8.42 -13.20
N LEU A 85 -10.11 8.00 -12.54
CA LEU A 85 -11.47 8.03 -13.09
C LEU A 85 -12.17 9.37 -12.92
N SER A 86 -11.75 10.26 -12.03
CA SER A 86 -12.35 11.58 -11.84
C SER A 86 -11.47 12.73 -12.31
N GLY A 87 -10.19 12.46 -12.58
CA GLY A 87 -9.18 13.50 -12.88
C GLY A 87 -8.85 14.41 -11.70
N ARG A 88 -9.52 14.25 -10.55
CA ARG A 88 -9.32 15.08 -9.35
C ARG A 88 -8.27 14.47 -8.45
N CYS A 89 -7.26 15.26 -8.06
CA CYS A 89 -6.28 14.86 -7.05
C CYS A 89 -6.95 14.82 -5.67
N VAL A 90 -7.07 13.63 -5.07
CA VAL A 90 -7.71 13.46 -3.76
C VAL A 90 -6.72 13.74 -2.62
N HIS A 91 -5.44 13.39 -2.80
CA HIS A 91 -4.39 13.61 -1.81
C HIS A 91 -3.10 14.09 -2.46
N HIS A 92 -2.39 14.99 -1.77
CA HIS A 92 -1.11 15.51 -2.23
C HIS A 92 -0.05 14.39 -2.26
N SER A 93 0.88 14.47 -3.21
CA SER A 93 2.02 13.55 -3.30
C SER A 93 2.81 13.42 -1.98
N ARG A 94 2.85 14.49 -1.18
CA ARG A 94 3.48 14.53 0.14
C ARG A 94 2.86 13.53 1.10
N GLU A 95 1.53 13.47 1.21
CA GLU A 95 0.81 12.55 2.11
C GLU A 95 1.03 11.09 1.71
N ARG A 96 0.86 10.79 0.41
CA ARG A 96 1.12 9.44 -0.10
C ARG A 96 2.56 8.99 0.12
N ASN A 97 3.53 9.87 -0.11
CA ASN A 97 4.94 9.57 0.13
C ASN A 97 5.23 9.36 1.62
N ALA A 98 4.55 10.08 2.51
CA ALA A 98 4.68 9.88 3.96
C ALA A 98 4.17 8.48 4.36
N VAL A 99 3.00 8.08 3.89
CA VAL A 99 2.45 6.73 4.12
C VAL A 99 3.41 5.66 3.63
N LEU A 100 3.88 5.76 2.37
CA LEU A 100 4.79 4.76 1.80
C LEU A 100 6.14 4.69 2.53
N LYS A 101 6.63 5.81 3.08
CA LYS A 101 7.84 5.78 3.92
C LYS A 101 7.61 5.05 5.23
N VAL A 102 6.48 5.33 5.91
CA VAL A 102 6.14 4.63 7.16
C VAL A 102 5.97 3.14 6.92
N VAL A 103 5.26 2.75 5.86
CA VAL A 103 5.11 1.34 5.47
C VAL A 103 6.47 0.71 5.14
N ALA A 104 7.34 1.38 4.38
CA ALA A 104 8.65 0.84 4.04
C ALA A 104 9.54 0.61 5.29
N VAL A 105 9.54 1.56 6.24
CA VAL A 105 10.26 1.42 7.50
C VAL A 105 9.68 0.28 8.33
N ALA A 106 8.35 0.22 8.47
CA ALA A 106 7.68 -0.85 9.20
C ALA A 106 7.95 -2.23 8.56
N ALA A 107 7.95 -2.32 7.23
CA ALA A 107 8.23 -3.56 6.51
C ALA A 107 9.67 -4.04 6.69
N LEU A 108 10.65 -3.12 6.61
CA LEU A 108 12.06 -3.44 6.83
C LEU A 108 12.35 -3.88 8.28
N PHE A 109 11.50 -3.49 9.21
CA PHE A 109 11.56 -3.95 10.60
C PHE A 109 10.82 -5.27 10.80
N LEU A 110 9.57 -5.35 10.33
CA LEU A 110 8.68 -6.47 10.58
C LEU A 110 9.14 -7.76 9.89
N TYR A 111 9.37 -7.71 8.56
CA TYR A 111 9.57 -8.94 7.78
C TYR A 111 10.86 -9.68 8.12
N PRO A 112 12.04 -9.04 8.30
CA PRO A 112 13.23 -9.79 8.70
C PRO A 112 13.06 -10.49 10.05
N LEU A 113 12.46 -9.81 11.04
CA LEU A 113 12.23 -10.38 12.35
C LEU A 113 11.15 -11.47 12.32
N ALA A 114 10.10 -11.31 11.55
CA ALA A 114 9.08 -12.34 11.35
C ALA A 114 9.62 -13.59 10.61
N LEU A 115 10.69 -13.43 9.82
CA LEU A 115 11.41 -14.53 9.15
C LEU A 115 12.50 -15.16 10.03
N GLY A 116 12.62 -14.78 11.30
CA GLY A 116 13.53 -15.37 12.25
C GLY A 116 14.92 -14.71 12.34
N TRP A 117 15.08 -13.46 11.86
CA TRP A 117 16.32 -12.70 12.07
C TRP A 117 16.34 -12.09 13.47
N GLY A 118 16.62 -12.89 14.49
CA GLY A 118 16.68 -12.49 15.89
C GLY A 118 15.72 -13.25 16.79
N ASP A 119 15.85 -13.04 18.08
CA ASP A 119 15.11 -13.76 19.11
C ASP A 119 13.72 -13.14 19.43
N TRP A 120 13.43 -11.98 18.82
CA TRP A 120 12.19 -11.26 19.08
C TRP A 120 11.21 -11.36 17.91
N ASP A 121 10.00 -11.82 18.21
CA ASP A 121 8.90 -11.91 17.24
C ASP A 121 8.19 -10.56 17.09
N ALA A 122 8.53 -9.83 16.03
CA ALA A 122 7.93 -8.54 15.70
C ALA A 122 6.46 -8.64 15.27
N TYR A 123 5.98 -9.83 14.90
CA TYR A 123 4.60 -10.06 14.50
C TYR A 123 3.65 -10.20 15.71
N ARG A 124 4.20 -10.67 16.83
CA ARG A 124 3.46 -10.90 18.07
C ARG A 124 2.67 -9.69 18.59
N PRO A 125 3.18 -8.45 18.57
CA PRO A 125 2.41 -7.28 19.03
C PRO A 125 1.10 -7.04 18.28
N GLY A 126 0.96 -7.52 17.05
CA GLY A 126 -0.24 -7.38 16.22
C GLY A 126 -1.49 -8.07 16.80
N TRP A 127 -1.35 -8.98 17.76
CA TRP A 127 -2.48 -9.58 18.47
C TRP A 127 -2.98 -8.74 19.67
N GLY A 128 -2.84 -7.41 19.59
CA GLY A 128 -3.45 -6.49 20.54
C GLY A 128 -2.53 -6.06 21.69
N ALA A 129 -1.21 -6.13 21.53
CA ALA A 129 -0.29 -5.66 22.56
C ALA A 129 -0.45 -4.13 22.79
N PRO A 130 -0.45 -3.66 24.07
CA PRO A 130 -0.60 -2.23 24.38
C PRO A 130 0.46 -1.34 23.73
N GLY A 131 1.70 -1.84 23.56
CA GLY A 131 2.77 -1.14 22.88
C GLY A 131 2.45 -0.85 21.42
N MET A 132 1.78 -1.77 20.71
CA MET A 132 1.34 -1.55 19.33
C MET A 132 0.35 -0.39 19.24
N TRP A 133 -0.64 -0.34 20.12
CA TRP A 133 -1.61 0.75 20.21
C TRP A 133 -0.94 2.09 20.48
N ALA A 134 -0.01 2.14 21.42
CA ALA A 134 0.73 3.36 21.77
C ALA A 134 1.54 3.88 20.58
N ILE A 135 2.23 2.99 19.85
CA ILE A 135 3.02 3.35 18.66
C ILE A 135 2.11 3.87 17.54
N LEU A 136 1.01 3.19 17.25
CA LEU A 136 0.07 3.61 16.21
C LEU A 136 -0.57 4.96 16.55
N LEU A 137 -0.94 5.18 17.81
CA LEU A 137 -1.45 6.45 18.28
C LEU A 137 -0.41 7.56 18.14
N PHE A 138 0.82 7.31 18.60
CA PHE A 138 1.92 8.28 18.51
C PHE A 138 2.22 8.67 17.06
N ILE A 139 2.36 7.70 16.16
CA ILE A 139 2.61 7.95 14.73
C ILE A 139 1.45 8.72 14.11
N SER A 140 0.21 8.39 14.47
CA SER A 140 -1.00 9.06 13.97
C SER A 140 -1.07 10.52 14.44
N LEU A 141 -0.82 10.79 15.72
CA LEU A 141 -0.78 12.15 16.27
C LEU A 141 0.35 12.99 15.66
N LEU A 142 1.54 12.40 15.50
CA LEU A 142 2.68 13.06 14.87
C LEU A 142 2.38 13.42 13.40
N ALA A 143 1.73 12.52 12.67
CA ALA A 143 1.32 12.77 11.30
C ALA A 143 0.25 13.88 11.24
N TRP A 144 -0.74 13.82 12.13
CA TRP A 144 -1.78 14.85 12.25
C TRP A 144 -1.18 16.22 12.52
N ALA A 145 -0.28 16.34 13.51
CA ALA A 145 0.40 17.58 13.84
C ALA A 145 1.22 18.18 12.67
N ARG A 146 1.66 17.31 11.74
CA ARG A 146 2.36 17.72 10.50
C ARG A 146 1.44 17.97 9.31
N GLY A 147 0.12 17.96 9.51
CA GLY A 147 -0.88 18.13 8.48
C GLY A 147 -1.01 16.95 7.50
N LEU A 148 -0.49 15.78 7.87
CA LEU A 148 -0.56 14.54 7.08
C LEU A 148 -1.80 13.75 7.51
N ARG A 149 -2.95 14.03 6.91
CA ARG A 149 -4.22 13.42 7.33
C ARG A 149 -4.43 11.99 6.82
N LEU A 150 -3.83 11.64 5.70
CA LEU A 150 -4.02 10.33 5.07
C LEU A 150 -3.54 9.18 6.00
N LEU A 151 -2.40 9.33 6.64
CA LEU A 151 -1.82 8.28 7.47
C LEU A 151 -2.71 7.93 8.68
N PRO A 152 -3.15 8.86 9.54
CA PRO A 152 -4.05 8.54 10.64
C PRO A 152 -5.41 8.01 10.15
N THR A 153 -5.90 8.47 8.99
CA THR A 153 -7.12 7.91 8.39
C THR A 153 -6.95 6.44 8.01
N LEU A 154 -5.81 6.06 7.39
CA LEU A 154 -5.53 4.67 7.04
C LEU A 154 -5.38 3.79 8.29
N VAL A 155 -4.67 4.26 9.31
CA VAL A 155 -4.56 3.56 10.60
C VAL A 155 -5.94 3.38 11.22
N GLY A 156 -6.76 4.42 11.29
CA GLY A 156 -8.13 4.34 11.83
C GLY A 156 -9.02 3.36 11.05
N LEU A 157 -8.94 3.35 9.72
CA LEU A 157 -9.70 2.39 8.90
C LEU A 157 -9.22 0.95 9.11
N ALA A 158 -7.91 0.72 9.22
CA ALA A 158 -7.36 -0.59 9.51
C ALA A 158 -7.79 -1.10 10.89
N LEU A 159 -7.80 -0.23 11.91
CA LEU A 159 -8.28 -0.56 13.25
C LEU A 159 -9.78 -0.88 13.27
N LEU A 160 -10.59 -0.08 12.59
CA LEU A 160 -12.03 -0.34 12.47
C LEU A 160 -12.31 -1.66 11.75
N ALA A 161 -11.61 -1.94 10.68
CA ALA A 161 -11.75 -3.21 9.96
C ALA A 161 -11.29 -4.41 10.81
N TRP A 162 -10.20 -4.25 11.58
CA TRP A 162 -9.71 -5.27 12.51
C TRP A 162 -10.70 -5.57 13.62
N THR A 163 -11.29 -4.55 14.26
CA THR A 163 -12.32 -4.73 15.28
C THR A 163 -13.60 -5.33 14.73
N ALA A 164 -13.90 -5.10 13.46
CA ALA A 164 -15.05 -5.67 12.77
C ALA A 164 -14.79 -7.09 12.22
N GLY A 165 -13.56 -7.62 12.31
CA GLY A 165 -13.20 -8.94 11.80
C GLY A 165 -13.41 -9.07 10.28
N VAL A 166 -13.04 -8.04 9.51
CA VAL A 166 -13.28 -7.96 8.05
C VAL A 166 -12.43 -8.96 7.26
N LEU A 167 -11.23 -9.28 7.75
CA LEU A 167 -10.34 -10.32 7.18
C LEU A 167 -10.37 -11.58 8.05
N GLU A 168 -9.90 -12.69 7.51
CA GLU A 168 -9.80 -13.96 8.24
C GLU A 168 -8.76 -13.93 9.36
N THR A 169 -7.72 -13.12 9.20
CA THR A 169 -6.66 -12.96 10.21
C THR A 169 -7.12 -12.15 11.40
N THR A 170 -6.61 -12.49 12.57
CA THR A 170 -6.81 -11.72 13.83
C THR A 170 -5.63 -10.80 14.14
N ASN A 171 -4.57 -10.80 13.31
CA ASN A 171 -3.40 -9.99 13.53
C ASN A 171 -3.54 -8.62 12.86
N LEU A 172 -3.36 -7.54 13.62
CA LEU A 172 -3.51 -6.16 13.15
C LEU A 172 -2.49 -5.78 12.08
N TRP A 173 -1.30 -6.42 12.05
CA TRP A 173 -0.32 -6.15 11.00
C TRP A 173 -0.87 -6.42 9.61
N ASP A 174 -1.66 -7.48 9.43
CA ASP A 174 -2.23 -7.84 8.14
C ASP A 174 -3.27 -6.82 7.64
N TYR A 175 -3.91 -6.10 8.55
CA TYR A 175 -4.80 -4.99 8.20
C TYR A 175 -4.03 -3.71 7.84
N LEU A 176 -2.87 -3.48 8.47
CA LEU A 176 -2.04 -2.30 8.25
C LEU A 176 -1.18 -2.40 7.00
N MET A 177 -0.61 -3.58 6.74
CA MET A 177 0.28 -3.80 5.59
C MET A 177 0.34 -5.27 5.18
N ASP A 178 0.55 -5.50 3.90
CA ASP A 178 0.76 -6.80 3.28
C ASP A 178 2.08 -6.81 2.49
N PRO A 179 2.57 -7.99 2.04
CA PRO A 179 3.82 -8.09 1.29
C PRO A 179 3.84 -7.26 0.00
N TRP A 180 2.71 -7.13 -0.69
CA TRP A 180 2.62 -6.38 -1.94
C TRP A 180 2.78 -4.88 -1.71
N LEU A 181 2.09 -4.35 -0.68
CA LEU A 181 2.25 -2.96 -0.27
C LEU A 181 3.67 -2.68 0.22
N ALA A 182 4.27 -3.61 0.99
CA ALA A 182 5.63 -3.48 1.49
C ALA A 182 6.65 -3.40 0.36
N VAL A 183 6.63 -4.35 -0.58
CA VAL A 183 7.51 -4.34 -1.76
C VAL A 183 7.33 -3.05 -2.57
N PHE A 184 6.07 -2.66 -2.81
CA PHE A 184 5.77 -1.43 -3.52
C PHE A 184 6.34 -0.19 -2.79
N ALA A 185 6.17 -0.11 -1.46
CA ALA A 185 6.63 1.00 -0.64
C ALA A 185 8.17 1.09 -0.62
N ILE A 186 8.86 -0.04 -0.43
CA ILE A 186 10.33 -0.10 -0.45
C ILE A 186 10.86 0.34 -1.81
N PHE A 187 10.31 -0.22 -2.91
CA PHE A 187 10.72 0.16 -4.26
C PHE A 187 10.47 1.64 -4.57
N HIS A 188 9.32 2.18 -4.13
CA HIS A 188 9.01 3.60 -4.28
C HIS A 188 10.02 4.47 -3.53
N CYS A 189 10.34 4.13 -2.27
CA CYS A 189 11.31 4.85 -1.46
C CYS A 189 12.72 4.78 -2.06
N ALA A 190 13.16 3.60 -2.53
CA ALA A 190 14.43 3.43 -3.21
C ALA A 190 14.54 4.34 -4.44
N ARG A 191 13.49 4.38 -5.29
CA ARG A 191 13.46 5.29 -6.45
C ARG A 191 13.52 6.76 -6.05
N LEU A 192 12.92 7.17 -4.94
CA LEU A 192 13.02 8.54 -4.45
C LEU A 192 14.44 8.89 -3.99
N VAL A 193 15.14 7.96 -3.35
CA VAL A 193 16.54 8.12 -2.93
C VAL A 193 17.44 8.22 -4.15
N ILE A 194 17.36 7.26 -5.07
CA ILE A 194 18.19 7.22 -6.28
C ILE A 194 18.07 8.52 -7.10
N ARG A 195 16.86 9.06 -7.23
CA ARG A 195 16.61 10.31 -7.95
C ARG A 195 17.25 11.56 -7.31
N LYS A 196 17.58 11.50 -6.01
CA LYS A 196 18.22 12.59 -5.27
C LYS A 196 19.75 12.54 -5.35
N ILE A 197 20.35 11.37 -5.62
CA ILE A 197 21.80 11.14 -5.65
C ILE A 197 22.50 12.07 -6.66
N PRO A 198 22.07 12.21 -7.95
CA PRO A 198 22.75 13.08 -8.90
C PRO A 198 22.86 14.54 -8.43
N GLY A 199 21.78 15.07 -7.84
CA GLY A 199 21.79 16.44 -7.31
C GLY A 199 22.61 16.62 -6.04
N TRP A 200 22.85 15.54 -5.31
CA TRP A 200 23.71 15.57 -4.11
C TRP A 200 25.18 15.54 -4.50
N LEU A 201 25.56 14.69 -5.45
CA LEU A 201 26.91 14.62 -6.00
C LEU A 201 27.32 15.94 -6.69
N ALA A 202 26.43 16.54 -7.45
CA ALA A 202 26.67 17.83 -8.07
C ALA A 202 26.91 18.94 -7.03
N ARG A 203 26.15 18.95 -5.91
CA ARG A 203 26.35 19.90 -4.81
C ARG A 203 27.62 19.63 -4.01
N ALA A 204 28.03 18.38 -3.85
CA ALA A 204 29.29 18.02 -3.19
C ALA A 204 30.49 18.46 -4.02
N ALA A 205 30.45 18.27 -5.35
CA ALA A 205 31.49 18.72 -6.26
C ALA A 205 31.66 20.25 -6.26
N LEU A 206 30.58 21.02 -6.15
CA LEU A 206 30.63 22.49 -6.05
C LEU A 206 31.16 23.00 -4.71
N ARG A 207 31.17 22.18 -3.66
CA ARG A 207 31.69 22.52 -2.32
C ARG A 207 33.12 22.04 -2.09
N ALA A 208 33.70 21.27 -3.00
CA ALA A 208 35.10 20.89 -2.92
C ALA A 208 35.96 22.17 -3.05
N PRO A 209 36.85 22.48 -2.09
CA PRO A 209 37.74 23.64 -2.20
C PRO A 209 38.61 23.47 -3.42
N SER A 210 38.69 24.52 -4.25
CA SER A 210 39.65 24.57 -5.36
C SER A 210 41.03 24.39 -4.75
N GLN A 211 41.67 23.26 -5.02
CA GLN A 211 43.09 23.11 -4.69
C GLN A 211 43.85 24.15 -5.49
N SER A 212 44.23 25.22 -4.81
CA SER A 212 45.18 26.17 -5.34
C SER A 212 46.49 25.41 -5.58
N THR A 213 46.84 25.21 -6.83
CA THR A 213 48.16 24.75 -7.23
C THR A 213 49.20 25.76 -6.70
N PRO A 214 50.15 25.35 -5.85
CA PRO A 214 51.27 26.23 -5.50
C PRO A 214 52.16 26.36 -6.72
N THR A 215 52.37 27.59 -7.18
CA THR A 215 53.41 27.99 -8.13
C THR A 215 54.78 27.96 -7.48
#